data_bc945ab061dd8a63dec3a4a82b872cab
#
_entry.id   bc945ab061dd8a63dec3a4a82b872cab
#
_cell.length_a   1.000
_cell.length_b   1.000
_cell.length_c   1.000
_cell.angle_alpha   90.00
_cell.angle_beta   90.00
_cell.angle_gamma   90.00
#
_symmetry.space_group_name_H-M   'P 1'
#
loop_
_entity.id
_entity.type
_entity.pdbx_description
1 polymer ?
#
loop_
_entity_poly.entity_id
_entity_poly.type
_entity_poly.pdbx_seq_one_letter_code
_entity_poly.pdbx_strand_id
1 'polypeptide(L)'
;MRILLVEDDGVLGEAVRDHIAALGHAIDWSRTLASAREHLDVAAYDLMLLDLQLPDGTGMSFLKRLRDSGSGIAVIILTARDQLTDRIAGLNAGADDYLVKPFDLGEFTARLAAVARR
;
A
#
# COMPACT_ATOMS: atom_id res chain seq x y z
N MET A 1 -14.38 -1.21 -2.11
CA MET A 1 -13.50 -0.12 -1.66
C MET A 1 -12.81 0.51 -2.86
N ARG A 2 -12.32 1.71 -2.69
CA ARG A 2 -11.42 2.33 -3.65
C ARG A 2 -10.00 2.26 -3.09
N ILE A 3 -9.11 1.61 -3.84
CA ILE A 3 -7.76 1.27 -3.39
C ILE A 3 -6.72 1.95 -4.29
N LEU A 4 -5.69 2.51 -3.68
CA LEU A 4 -4.52 3.03 -4.37
C LEU A 4 -3.35 2.06 -4.17
N LEU A 5 -2.83 1.52 -5.28
CA LEU A 5 -1.63 0.68 -5.28
C LEU A 5 -0.42 1.53 -5.67
N VAL A 6 0.61 1.54 -4.82
CA VAL A 6 1.87 2.27 -5.06
C VAL A 6 2.99 1.24 -5.15
N GLU A 7 3.36 0.87 -6.38
CA GLU A 7 4.30 -0.21 -6.68
C GLU A 7 4.98 0.06 -8.02
N ASP A 8 6.32 0.03 -8.07
CA ASP A 8 7.06 0.29 -9.30
C ASP A 8 7.32 -0.97 -10.13
N ASP A 9 7.22 -2.18 -9.54
CA ASP A 9 7.37 -3.44 -10.28
C ASP A 9 6.15 -3.65 -11.18
N GLY A 10 6.38 -3.62 -12.50
CA GLY A 10 5.30 -3.74 -13.48
C GLY A 10 4.61 -5.10 -13.46
N VAL A 11 5.35 -6.18 -13.22
CA VAL A 11 4.76 -7.54 -13.19
C VAL A 11 3.93 -7.74 -11.93
N LEU A 12 4.49 -7.42 -10.78
CA LEU A 12 3.77 -7.55 -9.51
C LEU A 12 2.59 -6.58 -9.44
N GLY A 13 2.80 -5.32 -9.85
CA GLY A 13 1.74 -4.31 -9.83
C GLY A 13 0.54 -4.71 -10.69
N GLU A 14 0.79 -5.24 -11.88
CA GLU A 14 -0.29 -5.72 -12.75
C GLU A 14 -1.05 -6.88 -12.11
N ALA A 15 -0.33 -7.85 -11.55
CA ALA A 15 -0.95 -9.02 -10.90
C ALA A 15 -1.81 -8.62 -9.70
N VAL A 16 -1.32 -7.71 -8.86
CA VAL A 16 -2.06 -7.21 -7.70
C VAL A 16 -3.27 -6.40 -8.14
N ARG A 17 -3.10 -5.50 -9.11
CA ARG A 17 -4.21 -4.72 -9.66
C ARG A 17 -5.33 -5.62 -10.18
N ASP A 18 -4.99 -6.61 -10.98
CA ASP A 18 -5.98 -7.52 -11.59
C ASP A 18 -6.68 -8.34 -10.52
N HIS A 19 -5.95 -8.78 -9.51
CA HIS A 19 -6.53 -9.53 -8.39
C HIS A 19 -7.54 -8.69 -7.59
N ILE A 20 -7.18 -7.44 -7.28
CA ILE A 20 -8.05 -6.52 -6.54
C ILE A 20 -9.30 -6.19 -7.37
N ALA A 21 -9.14 -5.95 -8.68
CA ALA A 21 -10.27 -5.69 -9.57
C ALA A 21 -11.21 -6.90 -9.62
N ALA A 22 -10.67 -8.12 -9.65
CA ALA A 22 -11.46 -9.35 -9.64
C ALA A 22 -12.25 -9.53 -8.33
N LEU A 23 -11.78 -8.95 -7.23
CA LEU A 23 -12.51 -8.94 -5.94
C LEU A 23 -13.64 -7.89 -5.91
N GLY A 24 -13.80 -7.10 -6.95
CA GLY A 24 -14.86 -6.11 -7.06
C GLY A 24 -14.53 -4.71 -6.54
N HIS A 25 -13.25 -4.45 -6.24
CA HIS A 25 -12.81 -3.13 -5.79
C HIS A 25 -12.39 -2.24 -6.95
N ALA A 26 -12.54 -0.93 -6.79
CA ALA A 26 -11.95 0.06 -7.67
C ALA A 26 -10.46 0.20 -7.31
N ILE A 27 -9.59 0.24 -8.31
CA ILE A 27 -8.14 0.27 -8.12
C ILE A 27 -7.49 1.26 -9.06
N ASP A 28 -6.67 2.17 -8.51
CA ASP A 28 -5.74 3.00 -9.25
C ASP A 28 -4.31 2.57 -8.90
N TRP A 29 -3.42 2.62 -9.87
CA TRP A 29 -2.04 2.15 -9.71
C TRP A 29 -1.06 3.28 -10.04
N SER A 30 -0.25 3.64 -9.05
CA SER A 30 0.86 4.59 -9.15
C SER A 30 2.18 3.84 -9.08
N ARG A 31 3.12 4.20 -9.94
CA ARG A 31 4.45 3.59 -9.96
C ARG A 31 5.52 4.45 -9.27
N THR A 32 5.14 5.64 -8.83
CA THR A 32 6.01 6.60 -8.14
C THR A 32 5.26 7.24 -6.99
N LEU A 33 6.01 7.82 -6.05
CA LEU A 33 5.41 8.59 -4.96
C LEU A 33 4.75 9.88 -5.46
N ALA A 34 5.32 10.51 -6.47
CA ALA A 34 4.72 11.71 -7.08
C ALA A 34 3.34 11.40 -7.67
N SER A 35 3.22 10.30 -8.40
CA SER A 35 1.92 9.85 -8.94
C SER A 35 0.93 9.52 -7.83
N ALA A 36 1.40 8.87 -6.75
CA ALA A 36 0.55 8.56 -5.60
C ALA A 36 0.01 9.84 -4.96
N ARG A 37 0.85 10.85 -4.81
CA ARG A 37 0.44 12.15 -4.27
C ARG A 37 -0.64 12.79 -5.13
N GLU A 38 -0.48 12.78 -6.44
CA GLU A 38 -1.47 13.32 -7.36
C GLU A 38 -2.82 12.62 -7.22
N HIS A 39 -2.83 11.29 -7.12
CA HIS A 39 -4.07 10.54 -6.92
C HIS A 39 -4.75 10.89 -5.60
N LEU A 40 -3.98 10.98 -4.51
CA LEU A 40 -4.51 11.32 -3.19
C LEU A 40 -5.07 12.74 -3.13
N ASP A 41 -4.55 13.66 -3.96
CA ASP A 41 -5.01 15.04 -4.00
C ASP A 41 -6.36 15.18 -4.70
N VAL A 42 -6.71 14.28 -5.63
CA VAL A 42 -7.91 14.42 -6.48
C VAL A 42 -9.01 13.42 -6.15
N ALA A 43 -8.75 12.39 -5.32
CA ALA A 43 -9.75 11.38 -5.00
C ALA A 43 -9.57 10.88 -3.57
N ALA A 44 -10.67 10.41 -2.97
CA ALA A 44 -10.64 9.76 -1.67
C ALA A 44 -10.46 8.25 -1.86
N TYR A 45 -9.53 7.67 -1.11
CA TYR A 45 -9.26 6.24 -1.11
C TYR A 45 -9.55 5.66 0.26
N ASP A 46 -10.03 4.41 0.26
CA ASP A 46 -10.31 3.68 1.50
C ASP A 46 -9.06 2.99 2.04
N LEU A 47 -8.15 2.61 1.14
CA LEU A 47 -6.96 1.85 1.50
C LEU A 47 -5.83 2.12 0.50
N MET A 48 -4.61 2.16 0.99
CA MET A 48 -3.40 2.27 0.17
C MET A 48 -2.51 1.06 0.39
N LEU A 49 -2.04 0.46 -0.70
CA LEU A 49 -1.02 -0.57 -0.72
C LEU A 49 0.29 0.10 -1.11
N LEU A 50 1.28 0.07 -0.24
CA LEU A 50 2.47 0.91 -0.37
C LEU A 50 3.75 0.08 -0.30
N ASP A 51 4.55 0.09 -1.38
CA ASP A 51 5.91 -0.41 -1.33
C ASP A 51 6.81 0.61 -0.61
N LEU A 52 7.83 0.12 0.06
CA LEU A 52 8.80 0.97 0.76
C LEU A 52 9.90 1.50 -0.13
N GLN A 53 10.18 0.85 -1.27
CA GLN A 53 11.25 1.25 -2.19
C GLN A 53 10.66 1.65 -3.53
N LEU A 54 10.74 2.93 -3.84
CA LEU A 54 10.21 3.51 -5.07
C LEU A 54 11.30 4.35 -5.76
N PRO A 55 11.17 4.62 -7.08
CA PRO A 55 12.22 5.33 -7.82
C PRO A 55 12.52 6.73 -7.28
N ASP A 56 11.51 7.40 -6.70
CA ASP A 56 11.59 8.79 -6.26
C ASP A 56 11.56 8.96 -4.75
N GLY A 57 11.80 7.89 -3.98
CA GLY A 57 11.93 8.01 -2.54
C GLY A 57 11.52 6.75 -1.78
N THR A 58 11.38 6.90 -0.46
CA THR A 58 10.98 5.80 0.41
C THR A 58 9.50 5.90 0.76
N GLY A 59 8.81 4.76 0.71
CA GLY A 59 7.42 4.68 1.15
C GLY A 59 7.26 5.00 2.63
N MET A 60 8.29 4.71 3.45
CA MET A 60 8.26 5.01 4.87
C MET A 60 8.13 6.52 5.14
N SER A 61 8.93 7.33 4.46
CA SER A 61 8.85 8.79 4.58
C SER A 61 7.53 9.32 4.07
N PHE A 62 7.02 8.75 2.99
CA PHE A 62 5.72 9.09 2.43
C PHE A 62 4.61 8.82 3.45
N LEU A 63 4.62 7.65 4.08
CA LEU A 63 3.64 7.27 5.10
C LEU A 63 3.67 8.22 6.30
N LYS A 64 4.86 8.54 6.80
CA LYS A 64 5.01 9.46 7.93
C LYS A 64 4.41 10.83 7.61
N ARG A 65 4.69 11.38 6.43
CA ARG A 65 4.13 12.66 6.00
C ARG A 65 2.62 12.61 5.85
N LEU A 66 2.10 11.48 5.33
CA LEU A 66 0.67 11.28 5.18
C LEU A 66 -0.03 11.31 6.54
N ARG A 67 0.53 10.62 7.53
CA ARG A 67 -0.02 10.62 8.90
C ARG A 67 0.10 11.99 9.56
N ASP A 68 1.22 12.67 9.38
CA ASP A 68 1.44 14.02 9.92
C ASP A 68 0.44 15.04 9.33
N SER A 69 -0.01 14.82 8.10
CA SER A 69 -1.05 15.66 7.48
C SER A 69 -2.46 15.38 8.01
N GLY A 70 -2.63 14.41 8.89
CA GLY A 70 -3.91 14.06 9.50
C GLY A 70 -4.68 12.97 8.78
N SER A 71 -4.12 12.36 7.72
CA SER A 71 -4.80 11.28 7.01
C SER A 71 -4.86 10.01 7.85
N GLY A 72 -6.06 9.46 7.98
CA GLY A 72 -6.32 8.16 8.62
C GLY A 72 -6.55 7.02 7.66
N ILE A 73 -6.19 7.17 6.37
CA ILE A 73 -6.36 6.12 5.36
C ILE A 73 -5.70 4.82 5.83
N ALA A 74 -6.37 3.69 5.61
CA ALA A 74 -5.79 2.38 5.91
C ALA A 74 -4.60 2.12 4.98
N VAL A 75 -3.49 1.60 5.53
CA VAL A 75 -2.26 1.33 4.76
C VAL A 75 -1.75 -0.06 5.06
N ILE A 76 -1.53 -0.85 4.00
CA ILE A 76 -0.80 -2.11 4.05
C ILE A 76 0.52 -1.90 3.32
N ILE A 77 1.64 -2.16 3.98
CA ILE A 77 2.95 -2.10 3.36
C ILE A 77 3.22 -3.41 2.63
N LEU A 78 3.65 -3.32 1.35
CA LEU A 78 4.06 -4.46 0.53
C LEU A 78 5.53 -4.29 0.19
N THR A 79 6.41 -5.15 0.71
CA THR A 79 7.85 -4.97 0.46
C THR A 79 8.62 -6.29 0.57
N ALA A 80 9.79 -6.34 -0.07
CA ALA A 80 10.72 -7.46 0.07
C ALA A 80 11.51 -7.43 1.39
N ARG A 81 11.42 -6.36 2.17
CA ARG A 81 12.19 -6.17 3.40
C ARG A 81 11.51 -6.86 4.57
N ASP A 82 12.02 -8.03 4.93
CA ASP A 82 11.48 -8.89 5.99
C ASP A 82 12.36 -8.90 7.24
N GLN A 83 12.77 -7.74 7.72
CA GLN A 83 13.44 -7.62 9.01
C GLN A 83 12.46 -7.15 10.06
N LEU A 84 12.56 -7.72 11.26
CA LEU A 84 11.67 -7.36 12.36
C LEU A 84 11.69 -5.86 12.66
N THR A 85 12.87 -5.24 12.61
CA THR A 85 13.02 -3.80 12.80
C THR A 85 12.27 -2.99 11.73
N ASP A 86 12.27 -3.45 10.48
CA ASP A 86 11.54 -2.79 9.39
C ASP A 86 10.03 -2.90 9.59
N ARG A 87 9.54 -4.07 10.03
CA ARG A 87 8.12 -4.26 10.34
C ARG A 87 7.67 -3.36 11.48
N ILE A 88 8.45 -3.32 12.56
CA ILE A 88 8.16 -2.45 13.71
C ILE A 88 8.14 -0.99 13.27
N ALA A 89 9.13 -0.55 12.49
CA ALA A 89 9.19 0.81 11.99
C ALA A 89 7.97 1.17 11.14
N GLY A 90 7.53 0.25 10.26
CA GLY A 90 6.35 0.46 9.43
C GLY A 90 5.08 0.61 10.24
N LEU A 91 4.86 -0.29 11.20
CA LEU A 91 3.69 -0.23 12.07
C LEU A 91 3.71 1.01 12.96
N ASN A 92 4.88 1.38 13.50
CA ASN A 92 5.04 2.59 14.30
C ASN A 92 4.87 3.87 13.47
N ALA A 93 5.16 3.82 12.17
CA ALA A 93 4.92 4.94 11.27
C ALA A 93 3.43 5.12 10.92
N GLY A 94 2.59 4.17 11.32
CA GLY A 94 1.14 4.25 11.17
C GLY A 94 0.55 3.31 10.13
N ALA A 95 1.28 2.27 9.67
CA ALA A 95 0.72 1.23 8.82
C ALA A 95 -0.22 0.33 9.63
N ASP A 96 -1.26 -0.17 8.97
CA ASP A 96 -2.22 -1.10 9.59
C ASP A 96 -1.75 -2.55 9.47
N ASP A 97 -0.96 -2.88 8.45
CA ASP A 97 -0.39 -4.20 8.27
C ASP A 97 0.88 -4.13 7.42
N TYR A 98 1.61 -5.24 7.37
CA TYR A 98 2.90 -5.34 6.68
C TYR A 98 2.99 -6.73 6.04
N LEU A 99 3.10 -6.77 4.71
CA LEU A 99 3.12 -8.01 3.94
C LEU A 99 4.42 -8.13 3.16
N VAL A 100 5.15 -9.24 3.35
CA VAL A 100 6.47 -9.44 2.77
C VAL A 100 6.38 -10.18 1.44
N LYS A 101 7.08 -9.68 0.43
CA LYS A 101 7.20 -10.32 -0.89
C LYS A 101 8.23 -11.45 -0.85
N PRO A 102 8.04 -12.56 -1.55
CA PRO A 102 6.81 -12.90 -2.29
C PRO A 102 5.71 -13.35 -1.33
N PHE A 103 4.48 -12.96 -1.62
CA PHE A 103 3.33 -13.35 -0.81
C PHE A 103 2.32 -14.14 -1.63
N ASP A 104 1.56 -14.97 -0.94
CA ASP A 104 0.45 -15.72 -1.51
C ASP A 104 -0.76 -14.78 -1.68
N LEU A 105 -1.47 -14.87 -2.82
CA LEU A 105 -2.63 -14.04 -3.07
C LEU A 105 -3.78 -14.32 -2.09
N GLY A 106 -3.89 -15.55 -1.58
CA GLY A 106 -4.86 -15.88 -0.54
C GLY A 106 -4.54 -15.18 0.78
N GLU A 107 -3.26 -15.14 1.17
CA GLU A 107 -2.82 -14.36 2.34
C GLU A 107 -3.09 -12.87 2.16
N PHE A 108 -2.76 -12.35 0.98
CA PHE A 108 -3.06 -10.95 0.65
C PHE A 108 -4.54 -10.63 0.79
N THR A 109 -5.42 -11.47 0.22
CA THR A 109 -6.86 -11.31 0.30
C THR A 109 -7.37 -11.31 1.75
N ALA A 110 -6.85 -12.22 2.57
CA ALA A 110 -7.23 -12.30 3.99
C ALA A 110 -6.83 -11.05 4.77
N ARG A 111 -5.61 -10.53 4.54
CA ARG A 111 -5.13 -9.31 5.20
C ARG A 111 -5.89 -8.07 4.73
N LEU A 112 -6.20 -8.00 3.44
CA LEU A 112 -7.02 -6.92 2.89
C LEU A 112 -8.40 -6.88 3.57
N ALA A 113 -9.05 -8.04 3.68
CA ALA A 113 -10.35 -8.15 4.33
C ALA A 113 -10.27 -7.79 5.82
N ALA A 114 -9.21 -8.20 6.52
CA ALA A 114 -9.03 -7.89 7.93
C ALA A 114 -8.86 -6.39 8.18
N VAL A 115 -8.08 -5.71 7.34
CA VAL A 115 -7.88 -4.26 7.44
C VAL A 115 -9.17 -3.51 7.08
N ALA A 116 -9.88 -3.97 6.06
CA ALA A 116 -11.13 -3.34 5.62
C ALA A 116 -12.23 -3.38 6.68
N ARG A 117 -12.18 -4.36 7.62
CA ARG A 117 -13.17 -4.48 8.70
C ARG A 117 -12.94 -3.52 9.87
N ARG A 118 -11.82 -2.85 9.94
CA ARG A 118 -11.49 -1.96 11.06
C ARG A 118 -12.26 -0.63 11.02
#